data_77dc8177c499a6e8d8bcaab345fcfe6c
#
_entry.id   77dc8177c499a6e8d8bcaab345fcfe6c
#
_cell.length_a   1.000
_cell.length_b   1.000
_cell.length_c   1.000
_cell.angle_alpha   90.00
_cell.angle_beta   90.00
_cell.angle_gamma   90.00
#
_symmetry.space_group_name_H-M   'P 1'
#
loop_
_entity.id
_entity.type
_entity.pdbx_description
1 polymer ?
#
loop_
_entity_poly.entity_id
_entity_poly.type
_entity_poly.pdbx_seq_one_letter_code
_entity_poly.pdbx_strand_id
1 'polypeptide(L)'
;NILFIEKNSGIPIFLKNGRFGEYTEFDGFNKASKLPPEDKPKNPKVSYYNPHELDYENSDTKLFVLRSLRILGFHPENKRPIGIKIRKPGKAFKFVKFIKCGDVEVECPNDFYKLEEEEQDKLVKKAFSIDQFQKL
;
A
#
# COMPACT_ATOMS: atom_id res chain seq x y z
N ASN A 1 11.22 -13.56 -3.60
CA ASN A 1 10.18 -14.49 -3.22
C ASN A 1 8.80 -13.88 -3.45
N ILE A 2 7.91 -14.67 -4.03
CA ILE A 2 6.51 -14.28 -4.21
C ILE A 2 5.71 -14.73 -3.01
N LEU A 3 5.03 -13.80 -2.34
CA LEU A 3 4.15 -14.12 -1.21
C LEU A 3 2.84 -14.70 -1.71
N PHE A 4 2.20 -14.01 -2.65
CA PHE A 4 1.01 -14.48 -3.36
C PHE A 4 0.78 -13.62 -4.60
N ILE A 5 -0.11 -14.10 -5.49
CA ILE A 5 -0.49 -13.36 -6.69
C ILE A 5 -1.84 -12.71 -6.41
N GLU A 6 -1.92 -11.39 -6.58
CA GLU A 6 -3.16 -10.66 -6.33
C GLU A 6 -4.16 -10.97 -7.47
N LYS A 7 -5.38 -11.35 -7.11
CA LYS A 7 -6.35 -11.93 -8.05
C LYS A 7 -6.97 -10.94 -9.03
N ASN A 8 -7.13 -9.67 -8.64
CA ASN A 8 -7.78 -8.65 -9.49
C ASN A 8 -6.84 -8.20 -10.62
N SER A 9 -5.59 -7.95 -10.28
CA SER A 9 -4.57 -7.46 -11.20
C SER A 9 -3.73 -8.56 -11.83
N GLY A 10 -3.66 -9.73 -11.19
CA GLY A 10 -2.73 -10.79 -11.60
C GLY A 10 -1.27 -10.47 -11.29
N ILE A 11 -1.01 -9.38 -10.56
CA ILE A 11 0.35 -8.94 -10.23
C ILE A 11 0.80 -9.64 -8.95
N PRO A 12 2.03 -10.20 -8.93
CA PRO A 12 2.54 -10.84 -7.73
C PRO A 12 2.96 -9.82 -6.68
N ILE A 13 2.81 -10.21 -5.42
CA ILE A 13 3.32 -9.47 -4.28
C ILE A 13 4.63 -10.13 -3.85
N PHE A 14 5.71 -9.35 -3.86
CA PHE A 14 7.04 -9.84 -3.60
C PHE A 14 7.53 -9.50 -2.21
N LEU A 15 8.32 -10.38 -1.65
CA LEU A 15 9.17 -10.07 -0.49
C LEU A 15 10.58 -9.86 -1.03
N LYS A 16 11.13 -8.68 -0.85
CA LYS A 16 12.41 -8.26 -1.39
C LYS A 16 13.36 -7.80 -0.28
N ASN A 17 14.65 -7.82 -0.57
CA ASN A 17 15.68 -7.28 0.31
C ASN A 17 16.22 -5.99 -0.29
N GLY A 18 16.18 -4.92 0.49
CA GLY A 18 16.71 -3.65 0.08
C GLY A 18 17.81 -3.15 1.00
N ARG A 19 18.23 -1.91 0.77
CA ARG A 19 19.29 -1.24 1.55
C ARG A 19 18.95 -1.16 3.04
N PHE A 20 17.66 -0.99 3.36
CA PHE A 20 17.18 -0.82 4.73
C PHE A 20 16.53 -2.08 5.30
N GLY A 21 16.77 -3.22 4.67
CA GLY A 21 16.24 -4.50 5.08
C GLY A 21 15.15 -5.01 4.16
N GLU A 22 14.37 -5.93 4.69
CA GLU A 22 13.33 -6.62 3.96
C GLU A 22 12.08 -5.74 3.79
N TYR A 23 11.44 -5.82 2.63
CA TYR A 23 10.20 -5.09 2.35
C TYR A 23 9.29 -5.87 1.41
N THR A 24 7.99 -5.61 1.53
CA THR A 24 6.95 -6.15 0.65
C THR A 24 6.71 -5.14 -0.47
N GLU A 25 6.61 -5.63 -1.72
CA GLU A 25 6.42 -4.79 -2.89
C GLU A 25 5.28 -5.31 -3.75
N PHE A 26 4.39 -4.40 -4.18
CA PHE A 26 3.26 -4.68 -5.04
C PHE A 26 3.08 -3.51 -6.02
N ASP A 27 3.43 -3.73 -7.29
CA ASP A 27 3.26 -2.74 -8.39
C ASP A 27 3.76 -1.33 -8.01
N GLY A 28 4.91 -1.25 -7.35
CA GLY A 28 5.51 0.03 -6.95
C GLY A 28 5.10 0.54 -5.58
N PHE A 29 4.18 -0.11 -4.90
CA PHE A 29 3.84 0.18 -3.51
C PHE A 29 4.70 -0.69 -2.59
N ASN A 30 5.28 -0.09 -1.56
CA ASN A 30 6.22 -0.77 -0.67
C ASN A 30 5.83 -0.65 0.79
N LYS A 31 6.13 -1.70 1.53
CA LYS A 31 5.96 -1.72 2.99
C LYS A 31 7.17 -2.40 3.62
N ALA A 32 7.92 -1.67 4.43
CA ALA A 32 9.05 -2.23 5.17
C ALA A 32 8.57 -3.25 6.20
N SER A 33 9.29 -4.36 6.31
CA SER A 33 9.03 -5.35 7.34
C SER A 33 9.49 -4.80 8.69
N LYS A 34 8.65 -4.92 9.71
CA LYS A 34 8.97 -4.54 11.08
C LYS A 34 8.98 -5.80 11.93
N LEU A 35 10.12 -6.43 12.03
CA LEU A 35 10.26 -7.63 12.84
C LEU A 35 10.33 -7.25 14.33
N PRO A 36 9.71 -8.05 15.21
CA PRO A 36 9.88 -7.83 16.64
C PRO A 36 11.35 -8.06 17.03
N PRO A 37 11.86 -7.31 18.02
CA PRO A 37 13.24 -7.50 18.48
C PRO A 37 13.43 -8.91 19.06
N GLU A 38 14.51 -9.57 18.65
CA GLU A 38 14.80 -10.95 19.07
C GLU A 38 15.12 -11.07 20.56
N ASP A 39 15.86 -10.08 21.10
CA ASP A 39 16.41 -10.13 22.46
C ASP A 39 15.71 -9.19 23.45
N LYS A 40 14.60 -8.58 23.04
CA LYS A 40 13.88 -7.60 23.87
C LYS A 40 12.39 -7.87 23.84
N PRO A 41 11.66 -7.53 24.89
CA PRO A 41 10.19 -7.66 24.86
C PRO A 41 9.60 -6.75 23.80
N LYS A 42 8.52 -7.21 23.15
CA LYS A 42 7.80 -6.42 22.16
C LYS A 42 7.29 -5.12 22.80
N ASN A 43 7.53 -4.00 22.12
CA ASN A 43 7.01 -2.72 22.55
C ASN A 43 5.51 -2.66 22.19
N PRO A 44 4.61 -2.54 23.18
CA PRO A 44 3.16 -2.52 22.89
C PRO A 44 2.70 -1.28 22.10
N LYS A 45 3.55 -0.25 22.01
CA LYS A 45 3.24 0.96 21.24
C LYS A 45 3.66 0.85 19.76
N VAL A 46 4.31 -0.24 19.36
CA VAL A 46 4.80 -0.45 18.00
C VAL A 46 4.03 -1.58 17.35
N SER A 47 3.50 -1.33 16.15
CA SER A 47 2.90 -2.37 15.33
C SER A 47 4.01 -3.10 14.57
N TYR A 48 4.12 -4.39 14.79
CA TYR A 48 5.07 -5.23 14.08
C TYR A 48 4.42 -5.87 12.86
N TYR A 49 5.16 -5.92 11.78
CA TYR A 49 4.74 -6.56 10.54
C TYR A 49 5.80 -7.57 10.13
N ASN A 50 5.48 -8.85 10.30
CA ASN A 50 6.37 -9.95 9.93
C ASN A 50 5.72 -10.74 8.79
N PRO A 51 6.20 -10.56 7.54
CA PRO A 51 5.61 -11.24 6.39
C PRO A 51 5.85 -12.73 6.39
N HIS A 52 6.79 -13.24 7.18
CA HIS A 52 7.08 -14.68 7.29
C HIS A 52 6.09 -15.45 8.16
N GLU A 53 5.32 -14.75 8.98
CA GLU A 53 4.38 -15.36 9.93
C GLU A 53 2.93 -15.35 9.45
N LEU A 54 2.67 -14.87 8.23
CA LEU A 54 1.33 -14.72 7.70
C LEU A 54 0.91 -15.93 6.85
N ASP A 55 -0.37 -16.30 6.97
CA ASP A 55 -0.98 -17.35 6.16
C ASP A 55 -1.59 -16.74 4.89
N TYR A 56 -0.88 -16.82 3.77
CA TYR A 56 -1.31 -16.24 2.49
C TYR A 56 -2.38 -17.03 1.75
N GLU A 57 -2.82 -18.16 2.30
CA GLU A 57 -4.01 -18.86 1.80
C GLU A 57 -5.29 -18.20 2.31
N ASN A 58 -5.19 -17.41 3.37
CA ASN A 58 -6.32 -16.76 4.01
C ASN A 58 -6.62 -15.42 3.34
N SER A 59 -7.88 -15.20 2.93
CA SER A 59 -8.28 -13.97 2.24
C SER A 59 -8.20 -12.73 3.13
N ASP A 60 -8.43 -12.85 4.43
CA ASP A 60 -8.29 -11.74 5.37
C ASP A 60 -6.82 -11.30 5.50
N THR A 61 -5.90 -12.26 5.45
CA THR A 61 -4.46 -11.97 5.44
C THR A 61 -4.07 -11.22 4.19
N LYS A 62 -4.54 -11.65 3.02
CA LYS A 62 -4.29 -10.96 1.76
C LYS A 62 -4.81 -9.53 1.79
N LEU A 63 -6.01 -9.32 2.31
CA LEU A 63 -6.60 -7.99 2.46
C LEU A 63 -5.78 -7.12 3.42
N PHE A 64 -5.34 -7.70 4.53
CA PHE A 64 -4.46 -7.00 5.48
C PHE A 64 -3.18 -6.52 4.81
N VAL A 65 -2.53 -7.36 3.98
CA VAL A 65 -1.32 -6.98 3.25
C VAL A 65 -1.60 -5.82 2.30
N LEU A 66 -2.68 -5.88 1.53
CA LEU A 66 -3.06 -4.81 0.61
C LEU A 66 -3.31 -3.49 1.34
N ARG A 67 -4.02 -3.53 2.46
CA ARG A 67 -4.26 -2.33 3.27
C ARG A 67 -2.97 -1.77 3.88
N SER A 68 -2.06 -2.63 4.29
CA SER A 68 -0.76 -2.19 4.82
C SER A 68 0.09 -1.50 3.76
N LEU A 69 -0.08 -1.87 2.49
CA LEU A 69 0.55 -1.22 1.33
C LEU A 69 -0.18 0.05 0.88
N ARG A 70 -1.24 0.44 1.58
CA ARG A 70 -2.10 1.60 1.30
C ARG A 70 -2.84 1.51 -0.03
N ILE A 71 -3.19 0.30 -0.42
CA ILE A 71 -4.04 0.09 -1.60
C ILE A 71 -5.47 0.47 -1.26
N LEU A 72 -6.10 1.27 -2.13
CA LEU A 72 -7.49 1.72 -1.98
C LEU A 72 -8.46 0.87 -2.79
N GLY A 73 -7.99 0.34 -3.91
CA GLY A 73 -8.80 -0.44 -4.81
C GLY A 73 -8.07 -0.69 -6.12
N PHE A 74 -8.83 -0.99 -7.18
CA PHE A 74 -8.28 -1.34 -8.48
C PHE A 74 -8.94 -0.52 -9.59
N HIS A 75 -8.14 -0.15 -10.59
CA HIS A 75 -8.62 0.58 -11.75
C HIS A 75 -9.60 -0.30 -12.54
N PRO A 76 -10.74 0.25 -13.00
CA PRO A 76 -11.76 -0.57 -13.68
C PRO A 76 -11.33 -1.10 -15.05
N GLU A 77 -10.39 -0.43 -15.72
CA GLU A 77 -9.96 -0.82 -17.08
C GLU A 77 -8.71 -1.67 -17.06
N ASN A 78 -7.61 -1.16 -16.49
CA ASN A 78 -6.32 -1.87 -16.52
C ASN A 78 -6.12 -2.84 -15.35
N LYS A 79 -7.04 -2.84 -14.38
CA LYS A 79 -7.02 -3.72 -13.19
C LYS A 79 -5.82 -3.51 -12.26
N ARG A 80 -5.01 -2.48 -12.49
CA ARG A 80 -3.86 -2.18 -11.64
C ARG A 80 -4.29 -1.58 -10.31
N PRO A 81 -3.48 -1.74 -9.26
CA PRO A 81 -3.83 -1.19 -7.95
C PRO A 81 -3.77 0.33 -7.95
N ILE A 82 -4.74 0.92 -7.27
CA ILE A 82 -4.78 2.34 -6.95
C ILE A 82 -4.49 2.46 -5.46
N GLY A 83 -3.52 3.25 -5.09
CA GLY A 83 -3.13 3.40 -3.69
C GLY A 83 -2.48 4.73 -3.40
N ILE A 84 -2.05 4.90 -2.15
CA ILE A 84 -1.39 6.12 -1.68
C ILE A 84 0.10 5.86 -1.58
N LYS A 85 0.88 6.71 -2.26
CA LYS A 85 2.34 6.74 -2.16
C LYS A 85 2.74 7.96 -1.32
N ILE A 86 3.58 7.74 -0.33
CA ILE A 86 4.07 8.81 0.53
C ILE A 86 5.53 9.04 0.19
N ARG A 87 5.89 10.31 -0.09
CA ARG A 87 7.26 10.71 -0.39
C ARG A 87 7.67 11.92 0.41
N LYS A 88 8.97 12.00 0.71
CA LYS A 88 9.59 13.20 1.26
C LYS A 88 10.47 13.77 0.15
N PRO A 89 9.99 14.76 -0.62
CA PRO A 89 10.75 15.28 -1.75
C PRO A 89 11.97 16.09 -1.28
N GLY A 90 13.16 15.66 -1.72
CA GLY A 90 14.43 16.36 -1.53
C GLY A 90 14.68 16.75 -0.07
N LYS A 91 14.94 18.04 0.15
CA LYS A 91 15.22 18.63 1.47
C LYS A 91 13.96 19.09 2.21
N ALA A 92 12.77 18.75 1.71
CA ALA A 92 11.52 19.16 2.33
C ALA A 92 11.35 18.54 3.71
N PHE A 93 10.80 19.31 4.65
CA PHE A 93 10.52 18.85 6.01
C PHE A 93 9.21 18.07 6.12
N LYS A 94 8.38 18.08 5.07
CA LYS A 94 7.08 17.45 5.07
C LYS A 94 7.00 16.32 4.06
N PHE A 95 6.29 15.27 4.43
CA PHE A 95 5.91 14.22 3.48
C PHE A 95 4.80 14.72 2.58
N VAL A 96 4.82 14.27 1.32
CA VAL A 96 3.78 14.55 0.34
C VAL A 96 3.13 13.24 -0.05
N LYS A 97 1.80 13.23 -0.15
CA LYS A 97 1.03 12.06 -0.54
C LYS A 97 0.58 12.17 -1.98
N PHE A 98 0.62 11.04 -2.67
CA PHE A 98 0.16 10.92 -4.05
C PHE A 98 -0.82 9.77 -4.16
N ILE A 99 -1.85 9.95 -4.96
CA ILE A 99 -2.69 8.84 -5.42
C ILE A 99 -2.00 8.28 -6.66
N LYS A 100 -1.66 7.00 -6.63
CA LYS A 100 -0.86 6.37 -7.69
C LYS A 100 -1.59 5.18 -8.29
N CYS A 101 -1.52 5.07 -9.61
CA CYS A 101 -1.91 3.88 -10.37
C CYS A 101 -0.93 3.72 -11.52
N GLY A 102 -0.10 2.70 -11.47
CA GLY A 102 0.96 2.51 -12.47
C GLY A 102 1.94 3.67 -12.45
N ASP A 103 2.14 4.31 -13.60
CA ASP A 103 3.06 5.43 -13.75
C ASP A 103 2.38 6.79 -13.50
N VAL A 104 1.08 6.81 -13.28
CA VAL A 104 0.32 8.03 -13.03
C VAL A 104 0.28 8.31 -11.55
N GLU A 105 0.73 9.50 -11.16
CA GLU A 105 0.71 9.97 -9.78
C GLU A 105 0.09 11.36 -9.73
N VAL A 106 -0.88 11.55 -8.84
CA VAL A 106 -1.54 12.84 -8.63
C VAL A 106 -1.42 13.21 -7.15
N GLU A 107 -0.88 14.38 -6.87
CA GLU A 107 -0.77 14.85 -5.49
C GLU A 107 -2.14 14.94 -4.83
N CYS A 108 -2.24 14.47 -3.59
CA CYS A 108 -3.45 14.54 -2.81
C CYS A 108 -3.17 15.19 -1.45
N PRO A 109 -4.22 15.63 -0.72
CA PRO A 109 -4.04 16.25 0.59
C PRO A 109 -3.32 15.33 1.56
N ASN A 110 -2.47 15.89 2.42
CA ASN A 110 -1.77 15.13 3.46
C ASN A 110 -2.72 14.49 4.48
N ASP A 111 -3.91 15.05 4.63
CA ASP A 111 -4.95 14.55 5.52
C ASP A 111 -5.94 13.61 4.80
N PHE A 112 -5.55 13.03 3.68
CA PHE A 112 -6.41 12.17 2.85
C PHE A 112 -7.18 11.14 3.68
N TYR A 113 -6.51 10.46 4.60
CA TYR A 113 -7.15 9.42 5.42
C TYR A 113 -8.13 9.95 6.47
N LYS A 114 -8.11 11.27 6.72
CA LYS A 114 -9.07 11.94 7.62
C LYS A 114 -10.33 12.40 6.90
N LEU A 115 -10.31 12.39 5.57
CA LEU A 115 -11.47 12.77 4.77
C LEU A 115 -12.56 11.69 4.86
N GLU A 116 -13.80 12.11 4.67
CA GLU A 116 -14.92 11.18 4.54
C GLU A 116 -14.69 10.26 3.33
N GLU A 117 -15.18 9.04 3.41
CA GLU A 117 -14.99 8.04 2.36
C GLU A 117 -15.45 8.54 0.98
N GLU A 118 -16.57 9.27 0.93
CA GLU A 118 -17.07 9.87 -0.32
C GLU A 118 -16.08 10.86 -0.93
N GLU A 119 -15.42 11.66 -0.09
CA GLU A 119 -14.43 12.63 -0.55
C GLU A 119 -13.16 11.93 -1.05
N GLN A 120 -12.74 10.87 -0.36
CA GLN A 120 -11.62 10.06 -0.82
C GLN A 120 -11.92 9.46 -2.20
N ASP A 121 -13.11 8.89 -2.37
CA ASP A 121 -13.53 8.28 -3.63
C ASP A 121 -13.58 9.30 -4.77
N LYS A 122 -14.07 10.51 -4.51
CA LYS A 122 -14.08 11.59 -5.48
C LYS A 122 -12.68 11.97 -5.95
N LEU A 123 -11.73 12.04 -5.02
CA LEU A 123 -10.35 12.34 -5.35
C LEU A 123 -9.72 11.27 -6.24
N VAL A 124 -9.98 10.00 -5.95
CA VAL A 124 -9.51 8.88 -6.76
C VAL A 124 -10.10 8.94 -8.18
N LYS A 125 -11.41 9.11 -8.27
CA LYS A 125 -12.12 9.17 -9.55
C LYS A 125 -11.63 10.32 -10.41
N LYS A 126 -11.43 11.49 -9.80
CA LYS A 126 -10.90 12.66 -10.49
C LYS A 126 -9.46 12.45 -10.95
N ALA A 127 -8.63 11.86 -10.09
CA ALA A 127 -7.20 11.66 -10.39
C ALA A 127 -6.98 10.84 -11.67
N PHE A 128 -7.81 9.84 -11.90
CA PHE A 128 -7.67 8.92 -13.03
C PHE A 128 -8.78 9.07 -14.08
N SER A 129 -9.65 10.07 -13.96
CA SER A 129 -10.78 10.33 -14.87
C SER A 129 -11.65 9.07 -15.02
N ILE A 130 -11.98 8.44 -13.92
CA ILE A 130 -12.81 7.23 -13.87
C ILE A 130 -14.10 7.52 -13.10
N ASP A 131 -15.19 6.86 -13.47
CA ASP A 131 -16.48 7.01 -12.80
C ASP A 131 -16.60 6.14 -11.54
N GLN A 132 -15.88 5.03 -11.52
CA GLN A 132 -15.88 4.10 -10.41
C GLN A 132 -14.59 3.28 -10.39
N PHE A 133 -14.32 2.62 -9.28
CA PHE A 133 -13.21 1.69 -9.14
C PHE A 133 -13.60 0.59 -8.16
N GLN A 134 -12.90 -0.53 -8.22
CA GLN A 134 -13.16 -1.65 -7.31
C GLN A 134 -12.45 -1.38 -5.99
N LYS A 135 -13.21 -0.94 -4.99
CA LYS A 135 -12.66 -0.68 -3.64
C LYS A 135 -12.29 -1.97 -2.93
N LEU A 136 -11.28 -1.86 -2.08
CA LEU A 136 -10.94 -2.96 -1.17
C LEU A 136 -12.05 -3.21 -0.18
#